data_2284b0d9e58de583e7327b981ff5af5c
#
_entry.id   2284b0d9e58de583e7327b981ff5af5c
#
_cell.length_a   1.000
_cell.length_b   1.000
_cell.length_c   1.000
_cell.angle_alpha   90.00
_cell.angle_beta   90.00
_cell.angle_gamma   90.00
#
_symmetry.space_group_name_H-M   'P 1'
#
loop_
_entity.id
_entity.type
_entity.pdbx_description
1 polymer ?
#
loop_
_entity_poly.entity_id
_entity_poly.type
_entity_poly.pdbx_seq_one_letter_code
_entity_poly.pdbx_strand_id
1 'polypeptide(L)'
;MRLLLTSVLMLMLLSANAQELKCNVTVNAQKISGVDQRVFQKLQQTVYEYMNNRAWTQDVYAPDEKIECSLLIILESNPSQDFFSGTIVAQSSRPVFNSTYSSPIINFRDLDLNFTYTENTPMEFNLNQYTSNLSSVFAYYAYLFIALDYESMGKGGGAKYFTNLETILNQVPNSGAEAKGWSAFDKNPISGNKTRYNIITSLQNPRFDAFKNFYSQFHLQGLDVFYDKPIQARQAILQSLEKLDNTFRDNPNNVLITLLMQTKGEELISIFIGAEQGEKIKAVTLLKRIDPANAPKYDKILKG
;
A
#
# COMPACT_ATOMS: atom_id res chain seq x y z
N MET A 1 10.33 49.86 9.27
CA MET A 1 10.43 49.23 7.94
C MET A 1 11.30 47.99 7.93
N ARG A 2 12.53 47.97 8.50
CA ARG A 2 13.40 46.77 8.58
C ARG A 2 12.81 45.63 9.43
N LEU A 3 12.17 45.93 10.55
CA LEU A 3 11.52 44.93 11.43
C LEU A 3 10.28 44.28 10.78
N LEU A 4 9.53 45.02 9.97
CA LEU A 4 8.40 44.47 9.20
C LEU A 4 8.87 43.54 8.06
N LEU A 5 9.98 43.84 7.38
CA LEU A 5 10.57 43.00 6.35
C LEU A 5 11.11 41.69 6.92
N THR A 6 11.75 41.71 8.09
CA THR A 6 12.23 40.48 8.76
C THR A 6 11.07 39.61 9.25
N SER A 7 9.97 40.21 9.71
CA SER A 7 8.76 39.48 10.12
C SER A 7 8.07 38.79 8.93
N VAL A 8 7.98 39.46 7.77
CA VAL A 8 7.40 38.87 6.55
C VAL A 8 8.30 37.79 5.97
N LEU A 9 9.62 37.93 6.02
CA LEU A 9 10.57 36.92 5.57
C LEU A 9 10.53 35.65 6.47
N MET A 10 10.30 35.85 7.77
CA MET A 10 10.19 34.73 8.73
C MET A 10 8.85 33.97 8.59
N LEU A 11 7.77 34.63 8.14
CA LEU A 11 6.50 33.97 7.82
C LEU A 11 6.56 33.15 6.50
N MET A 12 7.41 33.55 5.54
CA MET A 12 7.57 32.79 4.28
C MET A 12 8.36 31.49 4.45
N LEU A 13 9.13 31.34 5.53
CA LEU A 13 9.87 30.09 5.80
C LEU A 13 9.01 28.98 6.43
N LEU A 14 7.75 29.25 6.79
CA LEU A 14 6.84 28.27 7.40
C LEU A 14 6.01 27.48 6.39
N SER A 15 6.21 27.69 5.09
CA SER A 15 5.61 26.82 4.05
C SER A 15 6.49 25.59 3.81
N ALA A 16 6.90 24.88 4.86
CA ALA A 16 7.37 23.51 4.72
C ALA A 16 6.17 22.69 4.24
N ASN A 17 6.08 22.46 2.93
CA ASN A 17 5.08 21.56 2.38
C ASN A 17 5.30 20.19 3.04
N ALA A 18 4.39 19.84 3.91
CA ALA A 18 4.28 18.51 4.49
C ALA A 18 3.91 17.54 3.36
N GLN A 19 4.93 16.98 2.71
CA GLN A 19 4.79 15.97 1.67
C GLN A 19 5.23 14.66 2.30
N GLU A 20 4.27 13.80 2.57
CA GLU A 20 4.48 12.55 3.29
C GLU A 20 5.09 11.47 2.41
N LEU A 21 4.82 11.53 1.10
CA LEU A 21 5.22 10.51 0.15
C LEU A 21 6.49 10.92 -0.63
N LYS A 22 7.34 9.92 -0.87
CA LYS A 22 8.43 9.93 -1.84
C LYS A 22 8.14 8.84 -2.84
N CYS A 23 7.23 9.12 -3.77
CA CYS A 23 6.67 8.17 -4.69
C CYS A 23 7.38 8.20 -6.06
N ASN A 24 7.94 7.08 -6.47
CA ASN A 24 8.40 6.91 -7.84
C ASN A 24 7.25 6.43 -8.73
N VAL A 25 7.00 7.10 -9.84
CA VAL A 25 5.92 6.76 -10.78
C VAL A 25 6.50 6.44 -12.15
N THR A 26 6.11 5.31 -12.70
CA THR A 26 6.49 4.87 -14.04
C THR A 26 5.26 4.46 -14.84
N VAL A 27 5.13 4.94 -16.05
CA VAL A 27 4.06 4.55 -17.01
C VAL A 27 4.68 3.71 -18.13
N ASN A 28 4.23 2.48 -18.27
CA ASN A 28 4.54 1.60 -19.38
C ASN A 28 3.32 1.50 -20.30
N ALA A 29 3.45 2.06 -21.52
CA ALA A 29 2.41 2.09 -22.52
C ALA A 29 2.82 1.34 -23.81
N GLN A 30 3.74 0.37 -23.71
CA GLN A 30 4.26 -0.36 -24.88
C GLN A 30 3.19 -1.11 -25.69
N LYS A 31 2.08 -1.47 -25.05
CA LYS A 31 0.94 -2.15 -25.70
C LYS A 31 -0.04 -1.19 -26.38
N ILE A 32 0.09 0.12 -26.14
CA ILE A 32 -0.80 1.12 -26.69
C ILE A 32 -0.27 1.60 -28.05
N SER A 33 -1.13 1.57 -29.05
CA SER A 33 -0.83 2.06 -30.41
C SER A 33 -1.74 3.22 -30.78
N GLY A 34 -1.26 4.08 -31.70
CA GLY A 34 -2.06 5.20 -32.21
C GLY A 34 -2.22 6.41 -31.28
N VAL A 35 -1.50 6.42 -30.15
CA VAL A 35 -1.47 7.54 -29.19
C VAL A 35 -0.04 8.09 -29.12
N ASP A 36 0.11 9.42 -29.11
CA ASP A 36 1.42 10.07 -29.00
C ASP A 36 2.08 9.73 -27.65
N GLN A 37 3.34 9.33 -27.66
CA GLN A 37 4.10 8.97 -26.47
C GLN A 37 4.21 10.12 -25.45
N ARG A 38 4.10 11.36 -25.90
CA ARG A 38 4.07 12.55 -25.02
C ARG A 38 2.90 12.53 -24.05
N VAL A 39 1.75 11.96 -24.43
CA VAL A 39 0.58 11.80 -23.56
C VAL A 39 0.93 10.96 -22.32
N PHE A 40 1.69 9.87 -22.50
CA PHE A 40 2.10 8.99 -21.41
C PHE A 40 3.20 9.59 -20.53
N GLN A 41 4.12 10.34 -21.12
CA GLN A 41 5.11 11.10 -20.35
C GLN A 41 4.42 12.17 -19.50
N LYS A 42 3.42 12.86 -20.05
CA LYS A 42 2.64 13.85 -19.30
C LYS A 42 1.79 13.18 -18.21
N LEU A 43 1.15 12.04 -18.50
CA LEU A 43 0.43 11.25 -17.50
C LEU A 43 1.35 10.86 -16.33
N GLN A 44 2.56 10.35 -16.63
CA GLN A 44 3.54 10.00 -15.60
C GLN A 44 3.90 11.20 -14.73
N GLN A 45 4.19 12.34 -15.34
CA GLN A 45 4.51 13.58 -14.62
C GLN A 45 3.33 14.05 -13.77
N THR A 46 2.12 14.02 -14.32
CA THR A 46 0.89 14.45 -13.61
C THR A 46 0.63 13.55 -12.38
N VAL A 47 0.77 12.24 -12.52
CA VAL A 47 0.61 11.31 -11.39
C VAL A 47 1.74 11.50 -10.37
N TYR A 48 2.98 11.68 -10.83
CA TYR A 48 4.11 11.97 -9.94
C TYR A 48 3.87 13.22 -9.10
N GLU A 49 3.46 14.33 -9.72
CA GLU A 49 3.15 15.57 -9.04
C GLU A 49 1.97 15.43 -8.07
N TYR A 50 0.94 14.70 -8.47
CA TYR A 50 -0.23 14.43 -7.64
C TYR A 50 0.12 13.66 -6.38
N MET A 51 0.99 12.65 -6.46
CA MET A 51 1.42 11.84 -5.32
C MET A 51 2.37 12.60 -4.40
N ASN A 52 3.32 13.37 -4.96
CA ASN A 52 4.44 13.94 -4.21
C ASN A 52 4.25 15.39 -3.79
N ASN A 53 3.41 16.18 -4.50
CA ASN A 53 3.29 17.63 -4.23
C ASN A 53 2.06 17.99 -3.40
N ARG A 54 1.23 17.00 -3.06
CA ARG A 54 0.04 17.19 -2.22
C ARG A 54 0.35 16.84 -0.76
N ALA A 55 -0.16 17.62 0.17
CA ALA A 55 -0.25 17.23 1.58
C ALA A 55 -1.44 16.29 1.77
N TRP A 56 -1.19 15.05 2.14
CA TRP A 56 -2.19 14.02 2.38
C TRP A 56 -2.63 13.98 3.84
N THR A 57 -1.79 14.51 4.73
CA THR A 57 -2.04 14.62 6.17
C THR A 57 -1.83 16.05 6.66
N GLN A 58 -1.91 16.26 7.97
CA GLN A 58 -1.56 17.53 8.62
C GLN A 58 -0.19 17.43 9.31
N ASP A 59 0.46 16.27 9.23
CA ASP A 59 1.72 16.04 9.90
C ASP A 59 2.89 16.55 9.04
N VAL A 60 3.97 16.94 9.70
CA VAL A 60 5.17 17.46 9.04
C VAL A 60 6.22 16.36 9.01
N TYR A 61 6.65 15.99 7.83
CA TYR A 61 7.68 14.95 7.62
C TYR A 61 9.03 15.59 7.31
N ALA A 62 10.07 15.15 7.98
CA ALA A 62 11.43 15.42 7.54
C ALA A 62 11.71 14.68 6.20
N PRO A 63 12.68 15.13 5.39
CA PRO A 63 12.96 14.53 4.09
C PRO A 63 13.30 13.02 4.16
N ASP A 64 13.90 12.57 5.25
CA ASP A 64 14.29 11.18 5.54
C ASP A 64 13.18 10.36 6.21
N GLU A 65 12.10 11.00 6.67
CA GLU A 65 10.93 10.34 7.23
C GLU A 65 9.86 10.02 6.19
N LYS A 66 9.99 10.54 4.96
CA LYS A 66 8.99 10.33 3.91
C LYS A 66 8.81 8.86 3.57
N ILE A 67 7.56 8.48 3.37
CA ILE A 67 7.17 7.11 3.00
C ILE A 67 7.66 6.82 1.58
N GLU A 68 8.63 5.93 1.46
CA GLU A 68 9.12 5.48 0.15
C GLU A 68 8.12 4.56 -0.52
N CYS A 69 7.67 4.93 -1.70
CA CYS A 69 6.71 4.14 -2.47
C CYS A 69 6.97 4.21 -3.98
N SER A 70 6.40 3.26 -4.70
CA SER A 70 6.44 3.22 -6.16
C SER A 70 5.13 2.76 -6.75
N LEU A 71 4.81 3.31 -7.92
CA LEU A 71 3.64 2.98 -8.74
C LEU A 71 4.10 2.71 -10.16
N LEU A 72 4.03 1.45 -10.60
CA LEU A 72 4.21 1.08 -11.99
C LEU A 72 2.84 0.90 -12.64
N ILE A 73 2.50 1.79 -13.56
CA ILE A 73 1.27 1.80 -14.33
C ILE A 73 1.54 1.12 -15.66
N ILE A 74 0.90 -0.01 -15.92
CA ILE A 74 1.03 -0.78 -17.15
C ILE A 74 -0.26 -0.62 -17.94
N LEU A 75 -0.26 0.18 -19.01
CA LEU A 75 -1.41 0.36 -19.87
C LEU A 75 -1.50 -0.81 -20.83
N GLU A 76 -2.68 -1.41 -20.93
CA GLU A 76 -2.91 -2.64 -21.68
C GLU A 76 -3.84 -2.46 -22.87
N SER A 77 -4.78 -1.53 -22.79
CA SER A 77 -5.68 -1.18 -23.90
C SER A 77 -6.19 0.26 -23.80
N ASN A 78 -6.59 0.80 -24.94
CA ASN A 78 -7.27 2.08 -25.10
C ASN A 78 -8.50 1.90 -26.00
N PRO A 79 -9.64 1.48 -25.43
CA PRO A 79 -10.88 1.26 -26.20
C PRO A 79 -11.42 2.49 -26.92
N SER A 80 -11.10 3.70 -26.43
CA SER A 80 -11.33 4.97 -27.09
C SER A 80 -10.09 5.87 -26.96
N GLN A 81 -10.04 6.98 -27.67
CA GLN A 81 -8.86 7.84 -27.77
C GLN A 81 -8.37 8.37 -26.43
N ASP A 82 -9.28 8.53 -25.46
CA ASP A 82 -9.04 9.13 -24.14
C ASP A 82 -9.27 8.15 -22.98
N PHE A 83 -9.78 6.94 -23.24
CA PHE A 83 -10.04 5.94 -22.20
C PHE A 83 -8.98 4.85 -22.22
N PHE A 84 -8.38 4.59 -21.07
CA PHE A 84 -7.30 3.63 -20.88
C PHE A 84 -7.67 2.59 -19.82
N SER A 85 -7.21 1.36 -20.06
CA SER A 85 -7.26 0.30 -19.04
C SER A 85 -5.89 -0.34 -18.85
N GLY A 86 -5.66 -0.87 -17.67
CA GLY A 86 -4.37 -1.46 -17.33
C GLY A 86 -4.28 -2.00 -15.92
N THR A 87 -3.06 -2.12 -15.48
CA THR A 87 -2.66 -2.68 -14.18
C THR A 87 -1.81 -1.67 -13.43
N ILE A 88 -1.93 -1.60 -12.11
CA ILE A 88 -0.99 -0.90 -11.22
C ILE A 88 -0.23 -1.93 -10.40
N VAL A 89 1.11 -1.80 -10.33
CA VAL A 89 1.90 -2.44 -9.28
C VAL A 89 2.26 -1.36 -8.27
N ALA A 90 1.71 -1.49 -7.07
CA ALA A 90 1.84 -0.53 -5.97
C ALA A 90 2.71 -1.12 -4.86
N GLN A 91 3.76 -0.41 -4.48
CA GLN A 91 4.70 -0.83 -3.46
C GLN A 91 5.02 0.32 -2.51
N SER A 92 5.17 0.02 -1.23
CA SER A 92 5.79 0.91 -0.26
C SER A 92 6.66 0.13 0.70
N SER A 93 7.63 0.80 1.30
CA SER A 93 8.56 0.24 2.28
C SER A 93 8.82 1.22 3.41
N ARG A 94 9.26 0.68 4.54
CA ARG A 94 9.63 1.41 5.74
C ARG A 94 11.03 1.02 6.17
N PRO A 95 11.91 1.97 6.53
CA PRO A 95 13.19 1.67 7.13
C PRO A 95 13.00 0.94 8.47
N VAL A 96 13.84 -0.05 8.73
CA VAL A 96 13.89 -0.77 10.01
C VAL A 96 14.85 -0.04 10.93
N PHE A 97 14.44 0.19 12.18
CA PHE A 97 15.24 0.89 13.17
C PHE A 97 16.62 0.24 13.34
N ASN A 98 17.66 1.07 13.43
CA ASN A 98 19.05 0.67 13.58
C ASN A 98 19.57 -0.33 12.53
N SER A 99 19.08 -0.21 11.29
CA SER A 99 19.40 -1.08 10.16
C SER A 99 19.44 -0.29 8.85
N THR A 100 20.16 -0.83 7.85
CA THR A 100 20.11 -0.35 6.47
C THR A 100 18.99 -1.02 5.65
N TYR A 101 18.22 -1.91 6.26
CA TYR A 101 17.17 -2.66 5.61
C TYR A 101 15.86 -1.86 5.59
N SER A 102 15.19 -1.85 4.44
CA SER A 102 13.83 -1.34 4.29
C SER A 102 12.87 -2.50 4.12
N SER A 103 11.93 -2.62 5.06
CA SER A 103 10.91 -3.67 5.08
C SER A 103 9.74 -3.29 4.18
N PRO A 104 9.31 -4.15 3.23
CA PRO A 104 8.15 -3.88 2.40
C PRO A 104 6.89 -3.79 3.25
N ILE A 105 6.12 -2.72 3.10
CA ILE A 105 4.84 -2.51 3.77
C ILE A 105 3.70 -3.06 2.92
N ILE A 106 3.75 -2.85 1.61
CA ILE A 106 2.79 -3.38 0.65
C ILE A 106 3.48 -3.68 -0.67
N ASN A 107 3.07 -4.78 -1.29
CA ASN A 107 3.37 -5.13 -2.68
C ASN A 107 2.10 -5.70 -3.30
N PHE A 108 1.37 -4.87 -4.03
CA PHE A 108 0.06 -5.21 -4.56
C PHE A 108 -0.02 -4.96 -6.06
N ARG A 109 -0.60 -5.93 -6.77
CA ARG A 109 -0.91 -5.81 -8.19
C ARG A 109 -2.42 -5.68 -8.37
N ASP A 110 -2.86 -4.48 -8.74
CA ASP A 110 -4.24 -4.13 -9.05
C ASP A 110 -4.48 -4.27 -10.56
N LEU A 111 -5.38 -5.14 -10.94
CA LEU A 111 -5.71 -5.44 -12.34
C LEU A 111 -6.90 -4.63 -12.87
N ASP A 112 -7.45 -3.74 -12.07
CA ASP A 112 -8.71 -3.06 -12.35
C ASP A 112 -8.53 -1.53 -12.52
N LEU A 113 -7.41 -1.11 -13.15
CA LEU A 113 -7.19 0.27 -13.52
C LEU A 113 -7.95 0.60 -14.80
N ASN A 114 -8.94 1.51 -14.72
CA ASN A 114 -9.67 2.03 -15.85
C ASN A 114 -9.89 3.52 -15.64
N PHE A 115 -9.57 4.37 -16.60
CA PHE A 115 -9.68 5.81 -16.44
C PHE A 115 -9.74 6.54 -17.77
N THR A 116 -10.36 7.72 -17.75
CA THR A 116 -10.31 8.69 -18.82
C THR A 116 -9.15 9.68 -18.54
N TYR A 117 -8.33 9.95 -19.54
CA TYR A 117 -7.26 10.93 -19.45
C TYR A 117 -7.08 11.67 -20.78
N THR A 118 -7.07 12.99 -20.68
CA THR A 118 -6.69 13.88 -21.80
C THR A 118 -5.51 14.75 -21.34
N GLU A 119 -4.62 15.06 -22.29
CA GLU A 119 -3.44 15.89 -21.99
C GLU A 119 -3.88 17.25 -21.40
N ASN A 120 -3.19 17.68 -20.37
CA ASN A 120 -3.45 18.92 -19.61
C ASN A 120 -4.71 18.94 -18.73
N THR A 121 -5.43 17.83 -18.55
CA THR A 121 -6.48 17.75 -17.55
C THR A 121 -5.84 17.71 -16.15
N PRO A 122 -6.13 18.68 -15.27
CA PRO A 122 -5.56 18.69 -13.93
C PRO A 122 -6.14 17.52 -13.11
N MET A 123 -5.28 16.87 -12.32
CA MET A 123 -5.71 15.88 -11.33
C MET A 123 -6.06 16.57 -10.04
N GLU A 124 -7.34 16.87 -9.85
CA GLU A 124 -7.87 17.41 -8.61
C GLU A 124 -8.42 16.29 -7.71
N PHE A 125 -8.34 16.48 -6.40
CA PHE A 125 -8.91 15.56 -5.43
C PHE A 125 -9.56 16.33 -4.27
N ASN A 126 -10.77 15.90 -3.96
CA ASN A 126 -11.49 16.27 -2.76
C ASN A 126 -11.99 14.98 -2.09
N LEU A 127 -11.66 14.78 -0.81
CA LEU A 127 -12.03 13.57 -0.08
C LEU A 127 -13.56 13.35 -0.03
N ASN A 128 -14.33 14.42 -0.08
CA ASN A 128 -15.80 14.38 0.07
C ASN A 128 -16.54 14.50 -1.27
N GLN A 129 -15.81 14.50 -2.39
CA GLN A 129 -16.44 14.65 -3.71
C GLN A 129 -15.65 13.87 -4.76
N TYR A 130 -16.35 13.05 -5.54
CA TYR A 130 -15.77 12.41 -6.71
C TYR A 130 -15.41 13.45 -7.78
N THR A 131 -14.18 13.40 -8.28
CA THR A 131 -13.69 14.25 -9.38
C THR A 131 -13.41 13.44 -10.64
N SER A 132 -12.62 12.36 -10.51
CA SER A 132 -12.34 11.42 -11.60
C SER A 132 -11.89 10.06 -11.01
N ASN A 133 -12.00 9.00 -11.80
CA ASN A 133 -11.49 7.70 -11.35
C ASN A 133 -9.96 7.72 -11.22
N LEU A 134 -9.26 8.41 -12.12
CA LEU A 134 -7.81 8.52 -12.08
C LEU A 134 -7.34 9.12 -10.72
N SER A 135 -7.92 10.25 -10.31
CA SER A 135 -7.57 10.87 -9.01
C SER A 135 -8.00 10.02 -7.82
N SER A 136 -9.17 9.34 -7.89
CA SER A 136 -9.65 8.47 -6.83
C SER A 136 -8.76 7.25 -6.62
N VAL A 137 -8.27 6.61 -7.70
CA VAL A 137 -7.35 5.47 -7.62
C VAL A 137 -6.02 5.87 -6.97
N PHE A 138 -5.42 6.99 -7.37
CA PHE A 138 -4.14 7.39 -6.78
C PHE A 138 -4.30 7.96 -5.36
N ALA A 139 -5.41 8.61 -5.03
CA ALA A 139 -5.73 8.97 -3.66
C ALA A 139 -5.92 7.74 -2.76
N TYR A 140 -6.56 6.68 -3.28
CA TYR A 140 -6.64 5.40 -2.59
C TYR A 140 -5.25 4.85 -2.25
N TYR A 141 -4.31 4.81 -3.21
CA TYR A 141 -2.94 4.34 -2.92
C TYR A 141 -2.21 5.24 -1.94
N ALA A 142 -2.34 6.55 -2.06
CA ALA A 142 -1.72 7.49 -1.12
C ALA A 142 -2.20 7.21 0.32
N TYR A 143 -3.51 7.14 0.54
CA TYR A 143 -4.04 6.83 1.87
C TYR A 143 -3.76 5.40 2.34
N LEU A 144 -3.69 4.42 1.42
CA LEU A 144 -3.33 3.04 1.80
C LEU A 144 -1.87 2.96 2.28
N PHE A 145 -0.94 3.61 1.57
CA PHE A 145 0.46 3.68 1.98
C PHE A 145 0.60 4.35 3.35
N ILE A 146 -0.01 5.51 3.52
CA ILE A 146 0.00 6.26 4.77
C ILE A 146 -0.64 5.43 5.91
N ALA A 147 -1.83 4.85 5.68
CA ALA A 147 -2.53 4.07 6.69
C ALA A 147 -1.71 2.89 7.21
N LEU A 148 -1.08 2.13 6.30
CA LEU A 148 -0.27 0.97 6.67
C LEU A 148 1.06 1.38 7.32
N ASP A 149 1.66 2.49 6.89
CA ASP A 149 2.87 3.03 7.52
C ASP A 149 2.58 3.45 8.96
N TYR A 150 1.55 4.25 9.19
CA TYR A 150 1.13 4.65 10.54
C TYR A 150 0.75 3.46 11.42
N GLU A 151 0.08 2.45 10.86
CA GLU A 151 -0.23 1.21 11.59
C GLU A 151 1.03 0.43 11.98
N SER A 152 2.08 0.51 11.16
CA SER A 152 3.38 -0.09 11.47
C SER A 152 4.13 0.64 12.60
N MET A 153 3.85 1.92 12.81
CA MET A 153 4.42 2.74 13.88
C MET A 153 3.67 2.63 15.22
N GLY A 154 2.43 2.12 15.20
CA GLY A 154 1.64 1.93 16.42
C GLY A 154 0.24 1.42 16.11
N LYS A 155 -0.27 0.56 17.00
CA LYS A 155 -1.61 0.00 16.87
C LYS A 155 -2.66 1.10 16.78
N GLY A 156 -3.47 1.08 15.71
CA GLY A 156 -4.52 2.05 15.44
C GLY A 156 -4.01 3.37 14.85
N GLY A 157 -2.71 3.51 14.60
CA GLY A 157 -2.14 4.71 13.98
C GLY A 157 -2.74 5.02 12.62
N GLY A 158 -3.03 3.99 11.84
CA GLY A 158 -3.64 4.12 10.50
C GLY A 158 -5.14 4.37 10.47
N ALA A 159 -5.85 4.32 11.61
CA ALA A 159 -7.33 4.30 11.67
C ALA A 159 -8.00 5.43 10.90
N LYS A 160 -7.52 6.67 11.06
CA LYS A 160 -8.03 7.85 10.33
C LYS A 160 -7.95 7.66 8.81
N TYR A 161 -6.84 7.12 8.33
CA TYR A 161 -6.59 6.98 6.89
C TYR A 161 -7.32 5.78 6.30
N PHE A 162 -7.56 4.72 7.06
CA PHE A 162 -8.49 3.65 6.67
C PHE A 162 -9.92 4.18 6.50
N THR A 163 -10.36 5.13 7.34
CA THR A 163 -11.65 5.82 7.16
C THR A 163 -11.68 6.66 5.89
N ASN A 164 -10.56 7.32 5.51
CA ASN A 164 -10.48 8.05 4.26
C ASN A 164 -10.63 7.12 3.04
N LEU A 165 -10.10 5.88 3.09
CA LEU A 165 -10.32 4.88 2.04
C LEU A 165 -11.80 4.53 1.87
N GLU A 166 -12.53 4.38 2.97
CA GLU A 166 -13.98 4.14 2.95
C GLU A 166 -14.74 5.33 2.37
N THR A 167 -14.32 6.55 2.73
CA THR A 167 -14.91 7.77 2.18
C THR A 167 -14.73 7.83 0.66
N ILE A 168 -13.54 7.51 0.13
CA ILE A 168 -13.30 7.42 -1.32
C ILE A 168 -14.23 6.37 -1.95
N LEU A 169 -14.30 5.17 -1.36
CA LEU A 169 -15.16 4.09 -1.87
C LEU A 169 -16.62 4.52 -2.00
N ASN A 170 -17.13 5.26 -1.02
CA ASN A 170 -18.50 5.75 -0.99
C ASN A 170 -18.79 6.89 -2.00
N GLN A 171 -17.75 7.54 -2.52
CA GLN A 171 -17.86 8.62 -3.50
C GLN A 171 -17.76 8.13 -4.95
N VAL A 172 -17.00 7.06 -5.19
CA VAL A 172 -16.78 6.56 -6.54
C VAL A 172 -18.06 5.94 -7.11
N PRO A 173 -18.42 6.20 -8.39
CA PRO A 173 -19.54 5.55 -9.05
C PRO A 173 -19.43 4.03 -8.96
N ASN A 174 -20.54 3.36 -8.67
CA ASN A 174 -20.61 1.90 -8.52
C ASN A 174 -20.96 1.17 -9.83
N SER A 175 -21.04 1.87 -10.95
CA SER A 175 -21.37 1.34 -12.26
C SER A 175 -20.60 2.06 -13.37
N GLY A 176 -20.50 1.40 -14.53
CA GLY A 176 -19.73 1.91 -15.67
C GLY A 176 -18.32 1.32 -15.76
N ALA A 177 -17.61 1.67 -16.83
CA ALA A 177 -16.30 1.09 -17.13
C ALA A 177 -15.23 1.47 -16.08
N GLU A 178 -15.30 2.66 -15.50
CA GLU A 178 -14.39 3.15 -14.48
C GLU A 178 -14.67 2.59 -13.08
N ALA A 179 -15.85 1.97 -12.85
CA ALA A 179 -16.23 1.39 -11.55
C ALA A 179 -15.50 0.07 -11.22
N LYS A 180 -14.75 -0.49 -12.16
CA LYS A 180 -14.00 -1.73 -11.93
C LYS A 180 -13.04 -1.60 -10.74
N GLY A 181 -13.04 -2.63 -9.89
CA GLY A 181 -12.26 -2.66 -8.67
C GLY A 181 -12.90 -1.92 -7.47
N TRP A 182 -14.00 -1.19 -7.68
CA TRP A 182 -14.70 -0.42 -6.65
C TRP A 182 -16.04 -1.01 -6.22
N SER A 183 -16.53 -2.06 -6.90
CA SER A 183 -17.86 -2.64 -6.65
C SER A 183 -17.77 -4.04 -6.03
N ALA A 184 -18.71 -4.35 -5.11
CA ALA A 184 -18.91 -5.70 -4.57
C ALA A 184 -19.28 -6.73 -5.66
N PHE A 185 -19.86 -6.27 -6.75
CA PHE A 185 -20.34 -7.10 -7.85
C PHE A 185 -19.30 -7.27 -8.96
N ASP A 186 -18.14 -6.68 -8.78
CA ASP A 186 -17.06 -6.74 -9.76
C ASP A 186 -16.45 -8.16 -9.76
N LYS A 187 -16.80 -8.93 -10.78
CA LYS A 187 -16.35 -10.31 -10.96
C LYS A 187 -15.29 -10.36 -12.07
N ASN A 188 -14.17 -9.69 -11.86
CA ASN A 188 -13.04 -9.93 -12.74
C ASN A 188 -12.48 -11.33 -12.45
N PRO A 189 -12.57 -12.30 -13.39
CA PRO A 189 -12.11 -13.67 -13.14
C PRO A 189 -10.60 -13.76 -12.89
N ILE A 190 -9.84 -12.74 -13.28
CA ILE A 190 -8.38 -12.70 -13.10
C ILE A 190 -8.01 -12.10 -11.74
N SER A 191 -8.64 -11.00 -11.34
CA SER A 191 -8.40 -10.36 -10.03
C SER A 191 -9.07 -11.15 -8.90
N GLY A 192 -10.18 -11.84 -9.19
CA GLY A 192 -10.94 -12.56 -8.19
C GLY A 192 -11.45 -11.61 -7.10
N ASN A 193 -11.03 -11.86 -5.85
CA ASN A 193 -11.34 -11.00 -4.72
C ASN A 193 -10.30 -9.89 -4.46
N LYS A 194 -9.26 -9.77 -5.30
CA LYS A 194 -8.17 -8.79 -5.14
C LYS A 194 -8.55 -7.43 -5.70
N THR A 195 -9.62 -6.85 -5.19
CA THR A 195 -10.14 -5.54 -5.61
C THR A 195 -9.96 -4.49 -4.51
N ARG A 196 -9.93 -3.21 -4.88
CA ARG A 196 -9.92 -2.10 -3.92
C ARG A 196 -11.12 -2.17 -2.98
N TYR A 197 -12.31 -2.51 -3.50
CA TYR A 197 -13.52 -2.72 -2.69
C TYR A 197 -13.28 -3.74 -1.58
N ASN A 198 -12.79 -4.93 -1.93
CA ASN A 198 -12.59 -6.00 -0.94
C ASN A 198 -11.49 -5.67 0.07
N ILE A 199 -10.44 -4.97 -0.34
CA ILE A 199 -9.40 -4.49 0.59
C ILE A 199 -10.00 -3.50 1.59
N ILE A 200 -10.71 -2.47 1.13
CA ILE A 200 -11.31 -1.45 1.99
C ILE A 200 -12.31 -2.07 2.96
N THR A 201 -13.26 -2.86 2.45
CA THR A 201 -14.31 -3.48 3.28
C THR A 201 -13.75 -4.47 4.29
N SER A 202 -12.67 -5.19 3.94
CA SER A 202 -11.99 -6.07 4.89
C SER A 202 -11.21 -5.27 5.95
N LEU A 203 -10.57 -4.16 5.60
CA LEU A 203 -9.86 -3.29 6.54
C LEU A 203 -10.83 -2.60 7.55
N GLN A 204 -12.06 -2.32 7.13
CA GLN A 204 -13.09 -1.74 7.99
C GLN A 204 -13.78 -2.77 8.91
N ASN A 205 -13.66 -4.05 8.59
CA ASN A 205 -14.30 -5.09 9.38
C ASN A 205 -13.47 -5.42 10.64
N PRO A 206 -14.00 -5.18 11.87
CA PRO A 206 -13.27 -5.45 13.12
C PRO A 206 -12.85 -6.91 13.28
N ARG A 207 -13.53 -7.86 12.61
CA ARG A 207 -13.15 -9.27 12.60
C ARG A 207 -11.71 -9.47 12.13
N PHE A 208 -11.22 -8.60 11.23
CA PHE A 208 -9.88 -8.71 10.63
C PHE A 208 -8.84 -7.77 11.26
N ASP A 209 -9.09 -7.23 12.44
CA ASP A 209 -8.14 -6.35 13.14
C ASP A 209 -6.78 -7.01 13.41
N ALA A 210 -6.73 -8.34 13.45
CA ALA A 210 -5.47 -9.07 13.55
C ALA A 210 -4.50 -8.73 12.39
N PHE A 211 -4.99 -8.39 11.21
CA PHE A 211 -4.17 -7.91 10.09
C PHE A 211 -3.48 -6.57 10.44
N LYS A 212 -4.24 -5.58 10.91
CA LYS A 212 -3.69 -4.28 11.32
C LYS A 212 -2.73 -4.43 12.49
N ASN A 213 -3.11 -5.19 13.52
CA ASN A 213 -2.27 -5.46 14.68
C ASN A 213 -0.97 -6.20 14.32
N PHE A 214 -0.98 -7.01 13.25
CA PHE A 214 0.23 -7.66 12.75
C PHE A 214 1.27 -6.62 12.34
N TYR A 215 0.92 -5.57 11.61
CA TYR A 215 1.87 -4.55 11.19
C TYR A 215 2.59 -3.90 12.37
N SER A 216 1.86 -3.44 13.38
CA SER A 216 2.49 -2.84 14.57
C SER A 216 3.36 -3.83 15.34
N GLN A 217 2.88 -5.05 15.57
CA GLN A 217 3.64 -6.06 16.32
C GLN A 217 4.87 -6.54 15.54
N PHE A 218 4.72 -6.79 14.23
CA PHE A 218 5.79 -7.23 13.35
C PHE A 218 6.94 -6.21 13.26
N HIS A 219 6.61 -4.92 13.14
CA HIS A 219 7.63 -3.88 13.06
C HIS A 219 8.20 -3.52 14.44
N LEU A 220 7.37 -3.05 15.38
CA LEU A 220 7.86 -2.50 16.66
C LEU A 220 8.44 -3.55 17.60
N GLN A 221 7.85 -4.75 17.66
CA GLN A 221 8.28 -5.83 18.56
C GLN A 221 9.09 -6.91 17.83
N GLY A 222 9.07 -6.89 16.51
CA GLY A 222 9.83 -7.78 15.64
C GLY A 222 11.04 -7.08 15.05
N LEU A 223 10.90 -6.46 13.88
CA LEU A 223 12.04 -5.97 13.09
C LEU A 223 12.86 -4.88 13.79
N ASP A 224 12.23 -3.90 14.43
CA ASP A 224 12.91 -2.75 15.04
C ASP A 224 13.75 -3.15 16.27
N VAL A 225 13.50 -4.32 16.87
CA VAL A 225 14.31 -4.86 17.96
C VAL A 225 15.17 -6.07 17.56
N PHE A 226 15.09 -6.48 16.29
CA PHE A 226 15.69 -7.72 15.82
C PHE A 226 17.21 -7.76 15.96
N TYR A 227 17.89 -6.63 15.72
CA TYR A 227 19.34 -6.53 15.86
C TYR A 227 19.81 -6.84 17.28
N ASP A 228 19.15 -6.26 18.29
CA ASP A 228 19.56 -6.41 19.69
C ASP A 228 19.00 -7.67 20.36
N LYS A 229 17.79 -8.11 19.96
CA LYS A 229 17.03 -9.16 20.65
C LYS A 229 16.35 -10.12 19.66
N PRO A 230 17.11 -10.85 18.83
CA PRO A 230 16.55 -11.66 17.73
C PRO A 230 15.60 -12.76 18.20
N ILE A 231 15.84 -13.40 19.35
CA ILE A 231 14.95 -14.43 19.90
C ILE A 231 13.61 -13.81 20.30
N GLN A 232 13.62 -12.70 21.05
CA GLN A 232 12.42 -12.00 21.48
C GLN A 232 11.63 -11.49 20.27
N ALA A 233 12.30 -10.95 19.27
CA ALA A 233 11.71 -10.47 18.02
C ALA A 233 10.98 -11.60 17.28
N ARG A 234 11.61 -12.78 17.09
CA ARG A 234 10.97 -13.94 16.46
C ARG A 234 9.77 -14.44 17.25
N GLN A 235 9.85 -14.46 18.59
CA GLN A 235 8.71 -14.83 19.43
C GLN A 235 7.52 -13.88 19.23
N ALA A 236 7.75 -12.55 19.18
CA ALA A 236 6.70 -11.57 18.90
C ALA A 236 6.07 -11.77 17.52
N ILE A 237 6.88 -12.07 16.50
CA ILE A 237 6.41 -12.38 15.16
C ILE A 237 5.58 -13.67 15.14
N LEU A 238 6.04 -14.74 15.81
CA LEU A 238 5.27 -15.99 15.92
C LEU A 238 3.90 -15.77 16.59
N GLN A 239 3.84 -14.98 17.67
CA GLN A 239 2.58 -14.63 18.32
C GLN A 239 1.64 -13.86 17.40
N SER A 240 2.16 -12.97 16.58
CA SER A 240 1.34 -12.23 15.60
C SER A 240 0.81 -13.14 14.50
N LEU A 241 1.62 -14.11 14.03
CA LEU A 241 1.20 -15.14 13.07
C LEU A 241 0.14 -16.06 13.64
N GLU A 242 0.21 -16.44 14.92
CA GLU A 242 -0.83 -17.24 15.59
C GLU A 242 -2.17 -16.51 15.63
N LYS A 243 -2.16 -15.20 15.90
CA LYS A 243 -3.38 -14.37 15.87
C LYS A 243 -3.98 -14.29 14.47
N LEU A 244 -3.13 -14.17 13.44
CA LEU A 244 -3.56 -14.22 12.05
C LEU A 244 -4.19 -15.58 11.71
N ASP A 245 -3.51 -16.69 12.00
CA ASP A 245 -4.02 -18.06 11.77
C ASP A 245 -5.41 -18.24 12.41
N ASN A 246 -5.58 -17.84 13.66
CA ASN A 246 -6.86 -17.94 14.35
C ASN A 246 -7.96 -17.09 13.72
N THR A 247 -7.62 -15.85 13.28
CA THR A 247 -8.58 -14.90 12.71
C THR A 247 -9.04 -15.33 11.31
N PHE A 248 -8.12 -15.83 10.49
CA PHE A 248 -8.39 -16.10 9.07
C PHE A 248 -8.66 -17.57 8.76
N ARG A 249 -8.63 -18.47 9.77
CA ARG A 249 -8.89 -19.91 9.59
C ARG A 249 -10.18 -20.20 8.83
N ASP A 250 -11.26 -19.47 9.18
CA ASP A 250 -12.56 -19.59 8.54
C ASP A 250 -12.71 -18.77 7.26
N ASN A 251 -11.67 -17.99 6.90
CA ASN A 251 -11.63 -17.14 5.71
C ASN A 251 -10.24 -17.14 5.07
N PRO A 252 -9.72 -18.32 4.66
CA PRO A 252 -8.34 -18.45 4.17
C PRO A 252 -8.09 -17.70 2.86
N ASN A 253 -9.15 -17.40 2.11
CA ASN A 253 -9.07 -16.64 0.85
C ASN A 253 -9.33 -15.14 1.02
N ASN A 254 -9.29 -14.60 2.25
CA ASN A 254 -9.44 -13.16 2.45
C ASN A 254 -8.33 -12.39 1.76
N VAL A 255 -8.70 -11.30 1.10
CA VAL A 255 -7.74 -10.48 0.33
C VAL A 255 -6.60 -9.94 1.18
N LEU A 256 -6.83 -9.63 2.47
CA LEU A 256 -5.80 -9.09 3.36
C LEU A 256 -4.69 -10.12 3.63
N ILE A 257 -5.04 -11.40 3.79
CA ILE A 257 -4.04 -12.47 3.93
C ILE A 257 -3.23 -12.63 2.65
N THR A 258 -3.88 -12.61 1.50
CA THR A 258 -3.17 -12.68 0.21
C THR A 258 -2.19 -11.51 0.07
N LEU A 259 -2.64 -10.28 0.36
CA LEU A 259 -1.84 -9.07 0.33
C LEU A 259 -0.63 -9.16 1.28
N LEU A 260 -0.86 -9.60 2.52
CA LEU A 260 0.18 -9.76 3.52
C LEU A 260 1.23 -10.78 3.09
N MET A 261 0.81 -11.96 2.64
CA MET A 261 1.74 -13.04 2.31
C MET A 261 2.52 -12.76 1.00
N GLN A 262 1.93 -12.03 0.06
CA GLN A 262 2.64 -11.50 -1.10
C GLN A 262 3.73 -10.48 -0.70
N THR A 263 3.46 -9.68 0.31
CA THR A 263 4.37 -8.64 0.79
C THR A 263 5.46 -9.19 1.72
N LYS A 264 5.06 -9.99 2.72
CA LYS A 264 5.91 -10.40 3.85
C LYS A 264 6.45 -11.83 3.77
N GLY A 265 5.99 -12.64 2.81
CA GLY A 265 6.31 -14.07 2.77
C GLY A 265 7.81 -14.37 2.68
N GLU A 266 8.57 -13.67 1.83
CA GLU A 266 10.04 -13.86 1.72
C GLU A 266 10.77 -13.30 2.94
N GLU A 267 10.33 -12.18 3.48
CA GLU A 267 10.88 -11.58 4.68
C GLU A 267 10.71 -12.53 5.89
N LEU A 268 9.52 -13.13 6.04
CA LEU A 268 9.26 -14.14 7.08
C LEU A 268 10.15 -15.37 6.93
N ILE A 269 10.38 -15.86 5.71
CA ILE A 269 11.33 -16.94 5.46
C ILE A 269 12.72 -16.55 5.96
N SER A 270 13.22 -15.38 5.57
CA SER A 270 14.53 -14.89 5.93
C SER A 270 14.72 -14.74 7.45
N ILE A 271 13.70 -14.27 8.16
CA ILE A 271 13.68 -14.12 9.62
C ILE A 271 13.87 -15.48 10.34
N PHE A 272 13.24 -16.55 9.82
CA PHE A 272 13.22 -17.84 10.48
C PHE A 272 14.26 -18.84 10.00
N ILE A 273 14.98 -18.59 8.91
CA ILE A 273 16.11 -19.44 8.47
C ILE A 273 17.17 -19.57 9.57
N GLY A 274 17.52 -18.48 10.25
CA GLY A 274 18.48 -18.47 11.35
C GLY A 274 17.92 -18.77 12.74
N ALA A 275 16.69 -19.31 12.83
CA ALA A 275 16.02 -19.58 14.10
C ALA A 275 16.41 -20.97 14.67
N GLU A 276 16.12 -21.18 15.95
CA GLU A 276 16.20 -22.51 16.57
C GLU A 276 15.17 -23.47 15.96
N GLN A 277 15.47 -24.78 15.99
CA GLN A 277 14.66 -25.80 15.32
C GLN A 277 13.17 -25.77 15.73
N GLY A 278 12.89 -25.53 17.00
CA GLY A 278 11.51 -25.40 17.51
C GLY A 278 10.77 -24.22 16.93
N GLU A 279 11.43 -23.08 16.80
CA GLU A 279 10.88 -21.86 16.16
C GLU A 279 10.65 -22.08 14.65
N LYS A 280 11.60 -22.74 13.96
CA LYS A 280 11.48 -23.09 12.53
C LYS A 280 10.24 -23.94 12.27
N ILE A 281 10.06 -25.03 13.03
CA ILE A 281 8.91 -25.94 12.88
C ILE A 281 7.60 -25.18 13.11
N LYS A 282 7.54 -24.34 14.16
CA LYS A 282 6.36 -23.55 14.49
C LYS A 282 6.04 -22.54 13.38
N ALA A 283 7.05 -21.81 12.89
CA ALA A 283 6.90 -20.83 11.81
C ALA A 283 6.39 -21.50 10.53
N VAL A 284 7.01 -22.60 10.09
CA VAL A 284 6.58 -23.34 8.89
C VAL A 284 5.15 -23.84 9.01
N THR A 285 4.78 -24.38 10.19
CA THR A 285 3.42 -24.86 10.45
C THR A 285 2.38 -23.76 10.32
N LEU A 286 2.65 -22.59 10.91
CA LEU A 286 1.76 -21.42 10.82
C LEU A 286 1.68 -20.87 9.40
N LEU A 287 2.82 -20.64 8.75
CA LEU A 287 2.89 -20.09 7.41
C LEU A 287 2.18 -20.98 6.36
N LYS A 288 2.33 -22.30 6.45
CA LYS A 288 1.62 -23.24 5.55
C LYS A 288 0.10 -23.23 5.77
N ARG A 289 -0.37 -22.95 6.98
CA ARG A 289 -1.81 -22.82 7.24
C ARG A 289 -2.37 -21.49 6.77
N ILE A 290 -1.62 -20.40 6.98
CA ILE A 290 -2.02 -19.06 6.60
C ILE A 290 -2.02 -18.88 5.08
N ASP A 291 -1.03 -19.48 4.40
CA ASP A 291 -0.82 -19.37 2.94
C ASP A 291 -0.63 -20.76 2.30
N PRO A 292 -1.68 -21.56 2.26
CA PRO A 292 -1.60 -22.93 1.74
C PRO A 292 -1.22 -23.01 0.26
N ALA A 293 -1.55 -21.98 -0.52
CA ALA A 293 -1.22 -21.90 -1.95
C ALA A 293 0.31 -21.87 -2.19
N ASN A 294 1.08 -21.33 -1.26
CA ASN A 294 2.53 -21.20 -1.32
C ASN A 294 3.24 -22.10 -0.28
N ALA A 295 2.56 -23.10 0.29
CA ALA A 295 3.08 -23.96 1.34
C ALA A 295 4.49 -24.54 1.07
N PRO A 296 4.84 -25.03 -0.15
CA PRO A 296 6.18 -25.56 -0.44
C PRO A 296 7.30 -24.55 -0.30
N LYS A 297 7.01 -23.25 -0.48
CA LYS A 297 7.97 -22.15 -0.37
C LYS A 297 8.56 -22.06 1.04
N TYR A 298 7.76 -22.34 2.07
CA TYR A 298 8.14 -22.24 3.47
C TYR A 298 9.05 -23.37 3.96
N ASP A 299 9.19 -24.47 3.21
CA ASP A 299 10.15 -25.55 3.52
C ASP A 299 11.62 -25.08 3.47
N LYS A 300 11.90 -23.96 2.83
CA LYS A 300 13.23 -23.31 2.84
C LYS A 300 13.69 -22.99 4.26
N ILE A 301 12.79 -22.68 5.18
CA ILE A 301 13.10 -22.37 6.59
C ILE A 301 13.75 -23.57 7.29
N LEU A 302 13.30 -24.79 6.96
CA LEU A 302 13.82 -26.03 7.59
C LEU A 302 15.16 -26.49 7.00
N LYS A 303 15.49 -26.00 5.79
CA LYS A 303 16.70 -26.43 5.04
C LYS A 303 17.91 -25.54 5.30
N GLY A 304 17.72 -24.31 5.75
CA GLY A 304 18.78 -23.36 6.13
C GLY A 304 19.01 -23.37 7.64
#